data_cf1422531fd8e457c478e8379b089fb8
#
_entry.id   cf1422531fd8e457c478e8379b089fb8
#
_cell.length_a   1.000
_cell.length_b   1.000
_cell.length_c   1.000
_cell.angle_alpha   90.00
_cell.angle_beta   90.00
_cell.angle_gamma   90.00
#
_symmetry.space_group_name_H-M   'P 1'
#
loop_
_entity.id
_entity.type
_entity.pdbx_description
1 polymer ?
#
loop_
_entity_poly.entity_id
_entity_poly.type
_entity_poly.pdbx_seq_one_letter_code
_entity_poly.pdbx_strand_id
1 'polypeptide(L)'
;MDARRVRNEGLDKFYTSERFAKKCVDFLFERFPTARFDLVVEPSAGNGSFVRQLPNAANIEAIDIAPEDPSVRKEDFFRFRPSTAYSRVLVVGNPPFGKGCSLAIRFFNHAAEWADAIAFIVPRTFRRRSVQNKLSLDFHLVDDMEVPVRPCVFHPAMSVKCCFQIWERRAEPRAPVRTPTSHPHWEFLKYGALDDRGQPTPPAGADFAIRAYGGHIGEIRRGSLHTLRPKSWHWIRAIENPSVLIERFSSLDFSEAENTARQNSMGRAELVLLYQTYLSL
;
A
#
# COMPACT_ATOMS: atom_id res chain seq x y z
N MET A 1 -17.73 -18.18 -10.89
CA MET A 1 -18.32 -16.82 -11.06
C MET A 1 -17.36 -15.97 -11.88
N ASP A 2 -17.86 -15.30 -12.92
CA ASP A 2 -17.04 -14.51 -13.82
C ASP A 2 -16.57 -13.22 -13.15
N ALA A 3 -15.27 -12.92 -13.21
CA ALA A 3 -14.65 -11.69 -12.66
C ALA A 3 -15.29 -10.38 -13.17
N ARG A 4 -16.03 -10.44 -14.31
CA ARG A 4 -16.81 -9.32 -14.83
C ARG A 4 -18.08 -9.06 -14.01
N ARG A 5 -18.70 -10.10 -13.44
CA ARG A 5 -19.94 -9.98 -12.67
C ARG A 5 -19.71 -9.30 -11.31
N VAL A 6 -18.58 -9.58 -10.69
CA VAL A 6 -18.16 -8.98 -9.40
C VAL A 6 -17.94 -7.47 -9.52
N ARG A 7 -17.47 -6.98 -10.68
CA ARG A 7 -17.31 -5.53 -10.93
C ARG A 7 -18.62 -4.78 -11.19
N ASN A 8 -19.64 -5.46 -11.68
CA ASN A 8 -20.93 -4.81 -11.99
C ASN A 8 -21.78 -4.50 -10.75
N GLU A 9 -21.47 -5.11 -9.59
CA GLU A 9 -22.16 -4.83 -8.32
C GLU A 9 -21.50 -3.73 -7.49
N GLY A 10 -20.39 -3.13 -7.98
CA GLY A 10 -19.71 -2.00 -7.34
C GLY A 10 -18.92 -2.37 -6.06
N LEU A 11 -18.83 -3.66 -5.71
CA LEU A 11 -18.10 -4.16 -4.56
C LEU A 11 -16.81 -4.87 -5.01
N ASP A 12 -15.68 -4.51 -4.40
CA ASP A 12 -14.39 -5.18 -4.57
C ASP A 12 -14.35 -6.50 -3.75
N LYS A 13 -15.03 -7.55 -4.24
CA LYS A 13 -15.11 -8.85 -3.56
C LYS A 13 -13.98 -9.78 -4.01
N PHE A 14 -12.91 -9.85 -3.23
CA PHE A 14 -11.80 -10.78 -3.39
C PHE A 14 -11.57 -11.52 -2.08
N TYR A 15 -11.90 -12.80 -2.04
CA TYR A 15 -11.77 -13.61 -0.84
C TYR A 15 -10.36 -14.18 -0.74
N THR A 16 -9.81 -14.16 0.46
CA THR A 16 -8.54 -14.83 0.76
C THR A 16 -8.75 -16.33 0.87
N SER A 17 -7.86 -17.14 0.29
CA SER A 17 -7.92 -18.60 0.48
C SER A 17 -7.73 -18.95 1.95
N GLU A 18 -8.43 -19.96 2.45
CA GLU A 18 -8.35 -20.39 3.86
C GLU A 18 -6.92 -20.71 4.29
N ARG A 19 -6.15 -21.40 3.42
CA ARG A 19 -4.73 -21.69 3.66
C ARG A 19 -3.91 -20.44 3.90
N PHE A 20 -4.17 -19.38 3.16
CA PHE A 20 -3.41 -18.13 3.31
C PHE A 20 -3.94 -17.29 4.48
N ALA A 21 -5.26 -17.30 4.73
CA ALA A 21 -5.85 -16.70 5.91
C ALA A 21 -5.25 -17.33 7.19
N LYS A 22 -5.12 -18.68 7.22
CA LYS A 22 -4.43 -19.36 8.31
C LYS A 22 -2.99 -18.86 8.48
N LYS A 23 -2.22 -18.75 7.39
CA LYS A 23 -0.84 -18.23 7.46
C LYS A 23 -0.79 -16.82 8.03
N CYS A 24 -1.73 -15.96 7.67
CA CYS A 24 -1.83 -14.59 8.23
C CYS A 24 -2.15 -14.63 9.72
N VAL A 25 -3.08 -15.48 10.14
CA VAL A 25 -3.48 -15.63 11.54
C VAL A 25 -2.34 -16.22 12.38
N ASP A 26 -1.64 -17.25 11.88
CA ASP A 26 -0.47 -17.84 12.54
C ASP A 26 0.62 -16.76 12.74
N PHE A 27 0.98 -16.03 11.68
CA PHE A 27 1.96 -14.93 11.72
C PHE A 27 1.57 -13.81 12.70
N LEU A 28 0.28 -13.49 12.79
CA LEU A 28 -0.23 -12.50 13.73
C LEU A 28 -0.06 -12.96 15.18
N PHE A 29 -0.43 -14.23 15.49
CA PHE A 29 -0.40 -14.73 16.84
C PHE A 29 0.98 -15.24 17.29
N GLU A 30 1.93 -15.44 16.38
CA GLU A 30 3.34 -15.53 16.71
C GLU A 30 3.86 -14.20 17.27
N ARG A 31 3.32 -13.07 16.78
CA ARG A 31 3.69 -11.73 17.23
C ARG A 31 2.95 -11.29 18.48
N PHE A 32 1.67 -11.60 18.60
CA PHE A 32 0.81 -11.23 19.71
C PHE A 32 0.15 -12.47 20.33
N PRO A 33 0.40 -12.81 21.62
CA PRO A 33 -0.32 -13.89 22.28
C PRO A 33 -1.84 -13.67 22.20
N THR A 34 -2.61 -14.74 21.96
CA THR A 34 -4.08 -14.70 21.82
C THR A 34 -4.75 -14.05 23.03
N ALA A 35 -4.28 -14.37 24.24
CA ALA A 35 -4.81 -13.83 25.50
C ALA A 35 -4.62 -12.31 25.65
N ARG A 36 -3.92 -11.66 24.72
CA ARG A 36 -3.74 -10.22 24.70
C ARG A 36 -5.02 -9.47 24.38
N PHE A 37 -5.94 -10.05 23.61
CA PHE A 37 -7.13 -9.37 23.11
C PHE A 37 -8.40 -9.95 23.72
N ASP A 38 -9.32 -9.08 24.11
CA ASP A 38 -10.63 -9.44 24.65
C ASP A 38 -11.65 -9.62 23.53
N LEU A 39 -11.42 -8.96 22.40
CA LEU A 39 -12.24 -9.00 21.18
C LEU A 39 -11.38 -9.02 19.94
N VAL A 40 -11.78 -9.84 18.95
CA VAL A 40 -11.25 -9.82 17.58
C VAL A 40 -12.39 -9.45 16.63
N VAL A 41 -12.17 -8.41 15.81
CA VAL A 41 -13.15 -7.95 14.82
C VAL A 41 -12.62 -8.24 13.40
N GLU A 42 -13.41 -8.94 12.60
CA GLU A 42 -13.20 -9.05 11.15
C GLU A 42 -14.21 -8.14 10.43
N PRO A 43 -13.77 -6.97 9.88
CA PRO A 43 -14.67 -5.91 9.41
C PRO A 43 -15.19 -6.10 7.98
N SER A 44 -14.74 -7.14 7.28
CA SER A 44 -15.09 -7.46 5.89
C SER A 44 -14.98 -8.98 5.68
N ALA A 45 -15.73 -9.71 6.52
CA ALA A 45 -15.54 -11.15 6.69
C ALA A 45 -15.99 -11.99 5.48
N GLY A 46 -16.86 -11.45 4.63
CA GLY A 46 -17.26 -12.02 3.36
C GLY A 46 -17.74 -13.47 3.47
N ASN A 47 -16.91 -14.40 3.05
CA ASN A 47 -17.16 -15.85 3.14
C ASN A 47 -16.58 -16.50 4.41
N GLY A 48 -16.12 -15.74 5.39
CA GLY A 48 -15.61 -16.23 6.67
C GLY A 48 -14.23 -16.86 6.64
N SER A 49 -13.43 -16.65 5.60
CA SER A 49 -12.10 -17.30 5.47
C SER A 49 -11.15 -17.02 6.62
N PHE A 50 -11.12 -15.78 7.14
CA PHE A 50 -10.34 -15.42 8.33
C PHE A 50 -11.00 -15.90 9.62
N VAL A 51 -12.33 -15.70 9.76
CA VAL A 51 -13.09 -16.08 10.97
C VAL A 51 -12.82 -17.52 11.35
N ARG A 52 -12.85 -18.44 10.36
CA ARG A 52 -12.60 -19.88 10.59
C ARG A 52 -11.18 -20.21 11.04
N GLN A 53 -10.24 -19.29 10.92
CA GLN A 53 -8.84 -19.49 11.34
C GLN A 53 -8.55 -18.84 12.70
N LEU A 54 -9.44 -17.97 13.18
CA LEU A 54 -9.25 -17.29 14.47
C LEU A 54 -9.37 -18.30 15.63
N PRO A 55 -8.57 -18.15 16.68
CA PRO A 55 -8.62 -19.05 17.82
C PRO A 55 -9.92 -18.88 18.62
N ASN A 56 -10.50 -20.00 19.08
CA ASN A 56 -11.76 -20.03 19.85
C ASN A 56 -11.68 -19.34 21.24
N ALA A 57 -10.50 -18.90 21.65
CA ALA A 57 -10.27 -18.30 22.97
C ALA A 57 -10.66 -16.82 23.06
N ALA A 58 -10.95 -16.16 21.93
CA ALA A 58 -11.33 -14.75 21.88
C ALA A 58 -12.82 -14.60 21.51
N ASN A 59 -13.46 -13.52 21.98
CA ASN A 59 -14.74 -13.11 21.40
C ASN A 59 -14.50 -12.63 19.97
N ILE A 60 -15.33 -13.05 19.02
CA ILE A 60 -15.18 -12.72 17.61
C ILE A 60 -16.43 -12.02 17.12
N GLU A 61 -16.26 -10.83 16.55
CA GLU A 61 -17.27 -10.08 15.82
C GLU A 61 -16.90 -10.08 14.34
N ALA A 62 -17.66 -10.85 13.54
CA ALA A 62 -17.50 -10.94 12.10
C ALA A 62 -18.62 -10.18 11.40
N ILE A 63 -18.26 -9.14 10.67
CA ILE A 63 -19.23 -8.28 9.97
C ILE A 63 -18.86 -8.10 8.51
N ASP A 64 -19.87 -7.90 7.67
CA ASP A 64 -19.71 -7.57 6.26
C ASP A 64 -20.95 -6.85 5.75
N ILE A 65 -20.81 -5.93 4.83
CA ILE A 65 -21.94 -5.21 4.22
C ILE A 65 -22.81 -6.14 3.34
N ALA A 66 -22.22 -7.20 2.78
CA ALA A 66 -22.89 -8.19 1.94
C ALA A 66 -22.27 -9.59 2.17
N PRO A 67 -22.51 -10.20 3.36
CA PRO A 67 -21.91 -11.46 3.75
C PRO A 67 -22.37 -12.63 2.87
N GLU A 68 -21.50 -13.61 2.68
CA GLU A 68 -21.81 -14.89 2.01
C GLU A 68 -21.84 -16.06 2.99
N ASP A 69 -21.22 -15.91 4.16
CA ASP A 69 -21.26 -16.89 5.25
C ASP A 69 -22.38 -16.51 6.23
N PRO A 70 -23.30 -17.42 6.60
CA PRO A 70 -24.41 -17.14 7.50
C PRO A 70 -23.99 -16.80 8.94
N SER A 71 -22.78 -17.13 9.35
CA SER A 71 -22.23 -16.76 10.66
C SER A 71 -21.74 -15.30 10.70
N VAL A 72 -21.62 -14.65 9.56
CA VAL A 72 -21.16 -13.26 9.44
C VAL A 72 -22.37 -12.31 9.52
N ARG A 73 -22.31 -11.37 10.47
CA ARG A 73 -23.37 -10.38 10.63
C ARG A 73 -23.36 -9.35 9.49
N LYS A 74 -24.54 -9.11 8.90
CA LYS A 74 -24.68 -8.05 7.88
C LYS A 74 -24.70 -6.69 8.53
N GLU A 75 -23.59 -5.95 8.40
CA GLU A 75 -23.42 -4.61 8.98
C GLU A 75 -22.41 -3.79 8.20
N ASP A 76 -22.60 -2.46 8.17
CA ASP A 76 -21.62 -1.52 7.64
C ASP A 76 -20.54 -1.24 8.70
N PHE A 77 -19.30 -1.61 8.41
CA PHE A 77 -18.18 -1.41 9.31
C PHE A 77 -18.00 0.05 9.78
N PHE A 78 -18.32 1.04 8.93
CA PHE A 78 -18.22 2.44 9.32
C PHE A 78 -19.27 2.89 10.35
N ARG A 79 -20.30 2.06 10.61
CA ARG A 79 -21.29 2.26 11.67
C ARG A 79 -21.00 1.41 12.90
N PHE A 80 -20.17 0.40 12.75
CA PHE A 80 -19.81 -0.52 13.85
C PHE A 80 -18.94 0.17 14.89
N ARG A 81 -19.21 -0.11 16.15
CA ARG A 81 -18.36 0.17 17.31
C ARG A 81 -18.40 -1.05 18.23
N PRO A 82 -17.23 -1.49 18.77
CA PRO A 82 -17.23 -2.55 19.78
C PRO A 82 -17.94 -2.09 21.06
N SER A 83 -18.47 -3.06 21.80
CA SER A 83 -18.99 -2.78 23.15
C SER A 83 -17.87 -2.24 24.04
N THR A 84 -18.21 -1.28 24.91
CA THR A 84 -17.31 -0.73 25.93
C THR A 84 -16.88 -1.74 27.00
N ALA A 85 -17.47 -2.94 27.01
CA ALA A 85 -17.04 -4.06 27.85
C ALA A 85 -15.66 -4.62 27.44
N TYR A 86 -15.22 -4.40 26.20
CA TYR A 86 -13.93 -4.82 25.70
C TYR A 86 -12.92 -3.68 25.79
N SER A 87 -11.76 -3.97 26.35
CA SER A 87 -10.68 -2.99 26.57
C SER A 87 -9.47 -3.20 25.65
N ARG A 88 -9.35 -4.38 25.04
CA ARG A 88 -8.23 -4.75 24.17
C ARG A 88 -8.76 -5.38 22.90
N VAL A 89 -8.79 -4.60 21.82
CA VAL A 89 -9.45 -4.97 20.57
C VAL A 89 -8.44 -5.12 19.44
N LEU A 90 -8.49 -6.28 18.76
CA LEU A 90 -7.77 -6.55 17.52
C LEU A 90 -8.73 -6.44 16.33
N VAL A 91 -8.29 -5.80 15.25
CA VAL A 91 -9.00 -5.83 13.96
C VAL A 91 -8.15 -6.57 12.94
N VAL A 92 -8.70 -7.60 12.31
CA VAL A 92 -7.95 -8.46 11.36
C VAL A 92 -8.79 -8.78 10.14
N GLY A 93 -8.19 -8.87 8.95
CA GLY A 93 -8.89 -9.30 7.74
C GLY A 93 -8.30 -8.79 6.44
N ASN A 94 -9.11 -8.86 5.38
CA ASN A 94 -8.78 -8.39 4.04
C ASN A 94 -9.80 -7.31 3.62
N PRO A 95 -9.64 -6.05 4.03
CA PRO A 95 -10.58 -4.99 3.71
C PRO A 95 -10.59 -4.67 2.22
N PRO A 96 -11.70 -4.13 1.67
CA PRO A 96 -11.75 -3.68 0.29
C PRO A 96 -10.75 -2.54 0.06
N PHE A 97 -10.00 -2.59 -1.08
CA PHE A 97 -8.91 -1.63 -1.29
C PHE A 97 -9.40 -0.27 -1.81
N GLY A 98 -10.37 -0.28 -2.73
CA GLY A 98 -10.84 0.93 -3.41
C GLY A 98 -9.79 1.54 -4.36
N LYS A 99 -10.17 2.64 -5.02
CA LYS A 99 -9.26 3.34 -5.94
C LYS A 99 -8.10 3.99 -5.17
N GLY A 100 -6.86 3.63 -5.55
CA GLY A 100 -5.66 4.19 -4.89
C GLY A 100 -5.58 3.88 -3.39
N CYS A 101 -6.10 2.74 -2.96
CA CYS A 101 -6.15 2.29 -1.57
C CYS A 101 -7.05 3.15 -0.64
N SER A 102 -7.89 4.02 -1.21
CA SER A 102 -8.67 4.97 -0.40
C SER A 102 -9.61 4.28 0.59
N LEU A 103 -10.19 3.15 0.22
CA LEU A 103 -11.11 2.45 1.10
C LEU A 103 -10.36 1.69 2.20
N ALA A 104 -9.25 1.02 1.87
CA ALA A 104 -8.41 0.36 2.88
C ALA A 104 -7.85 1.36 3.92
N ILE A 105 -7.47 2.58 3.50
CA ILE A 105 -7.05 3.66 4.41
C ILE A 105 -8.21 4.07 5.33
N ARG A 106 -9.44 4.19 4.79
CA ARG A 106 -10.61 4.51 5.61
C ARG A 106 -10.94 3.41 6.61
N PHE A 107 -10.86 2.13 6.20
CA PHE A 107 -11.03 0.98 7.10
C PHE A 107 -10.01 1.02 8.23
N PHE A 108 -8.74 1.25 7.90
CA PHE A 108 -7.67 1.37 8.89
C PHE A 108 -7.96 2.49 9.89
N ASN A 109 -8.26 3.70 9.42
CA ASN A 109 -8.46 4.86 10.29
C ASN A 109 -9.73 4.74 11.13
N HIS A 110 -10.79 4.09 10.61
CA HIS A 110 -11.97 3.81 11.40
C HIS A 110 -11.69 2.78 12.53
N ALA A 111 -10.98 1.69 12.21
CA ALA A 111 -10.50 0.76 13.23
C ALA A 111 -9.62 1.46 14.25
N ALA A 112 -8.75 2.35 13.79
CA ALA A 112 -7.83 3.10 14.65
C ALA A 112 -8.51 4.07 15.64
N GLU A 113 -9.80 4.27 15.60
CA GLU A 113 -10.52 5.06 16.60
C GLU A 113 -10.65 4.29 17.94
N TRP A 114 -10.66 2.96 17.89
CA TRP A 114 -10.98 2.12 19.04
C TRP A 114 -10.16 0.82 19.18
N ALA A 115 -9.39 0.41 18.17
CA ALA A 115 -8.56 -0.79 18.22
C ALA A 115 -7.21 -0.55 18.89
N ASP A 116 -6.60 -1.61 19.46
CA ASP A 116 -5.23 -1.63 19.99
C ASP A 116 -4.24 -2.18 18.98
N ALA A 117 -4.72 -3.08 18.09
CA ALA A 117 -3.95 -3.62 16.99
C ALA A 117 -4.80 -3.77 15.73
N ILE A 118 -4.16 -3.61 14.57
CA ILE A 118 -4.79 -3.77 13.25
C ILE A 118 -3.89 -4.66 12.40
N ALA A 119 -4.43 -5.72 11.83
CA ALA A 119 -3.70 -6.65 10.99
C ALA A 119 -4.45 -6.90 9.66
N PHE A 120 -4.03 -6.22 8.59
CA PHE A 120 -4.74 -6.23 7.33
C PHE A 120 -3.89 -6.74 6.15
N ILE A 121 -4.53 -7.48 5.25
CA ILE A 121 -4.03 -7.62 3.88
C ILE A 121 -4.33 -6.32 3.15
N VAL A 122 -3.27 -5.66 2.65
CA VAL A 122 -3.36 -4.38 1.96
C VAL A 122 -2.46 -4.38 0.72
N PRO A 123 -2.70 -3.51 -0.28
CA PRO A 123 -1.76 -3.36 -1.38
C PRO A 123 -0.38 -2.91 -0.89
N ARG A 124 0.71 -3.36 -1.54
CA ARG A 124 2.09 -2.96 -1.17
C ARG A 124 2.31 -1.46 -1.13
N THR A 125 1.44 -0.65 -1.72
CA THR A 125 1.45 0.81 -1.58
C THR A 125 1.36 1.28 -0.12
N PHE A 126 0.87 0.45 0.81
CA PHE A 126 0.89 0.74 2.24
C PHE A 126 2.30 0.83 2.84
N ARG A 127 3.32 0.32 2.16
CA ARG A 127 4.74 0.51 2.51
C ARG A 127 5.24 1.91 2.19
N ARG A 128 4.55 2.65 1.30
CA ARG A 128 4.96 3.99 0.88
C ARG A 128 4.67 5.03 1.96
N ARG A 129 5.61 5.93 2.16
CA ARG A 129 5.50 7.07 3.09
C ARG A 129 4.24 7.90 2.86
N SER A 130 3.89 8.13 1.59
CA SER A 130 2.70 8.88 1.19
C SER A 130 1.37 8.24 1.62
N VAL A 131 1.33 6.92 1.77
CA VAL A 131 0.18 6.18 2.31
C VAL A 131 0.26 6.14 3.83
N GLN A 132 1.42 5.80 4.40
CA GLN A 132 1.61 5.72 5.85
C GLN A 132 1.31 7.04 6.55
N ASN A 133 1.60 8.19 5.92
CA ASN A 133 1.23 9.51 6.46
C ASN A 133 -0.28 9.78 6.49
N LYS A 134 -1.10 8.96 5.82
CA LYS A 134 -2.57 9.06 5.84
C LYS A 134 -3.22 8.14 6.87
N LEU A 135 -2.45 7.21 7.43
CA LEU A 135 -2.92 6.33 8.50
C LEU A 135 -2.79 7.04 9.85
N SER A 136 -3.64 6.69 10.83
CA SER A 136 -3.52 7.20 12.19
C SER A 136 -2.08 7.13 12.68
N LEU A 137 -1.58 8.24 13.20
CA LEU A 137 -0.20 8.35 13.68
C LEU A 137 0.03 7.60 15.00
N ASP A 138 -1.04 7.27 15.73
CA ASP A 138 -0.97 6.48 16.97
C ASP A 138 -0.54 5.02 16.70
N PHE A 139 -0.66 4.56 15.43
CA PHE A 139 -0.32 3.21 15.04
C PHE A 139 1.07 3.11 14.44
N HIS A 140 1.84 2.15 14.93
CA HIS A 140 3.19 1.84 14.47
C HIS A 140 3.20 0.49 13.76
N LEU A 141 3.86 0.42 12.60
CA LEU A 141 4.06 -0.85 11.90
C LEU A 141 4.97 -1.74 12.75
N VAL A 142 4.49 -2.92 13.10
CA VAL A 142 5.19 -3.91 13.92
C VAL A 142 5.81 -4.97 13.05
N ASP A 143 5.07 -5.44 12.06
CA ASP A 143 5.53 -6.49 11.17
C ASP A 143 4.84 -6.41 9.79
N ASP A 144 5.47 -7.03 8.76
CA ASP A 144 5.03 -6.97 7.37
C ASP A 144 5.42 -8.28 6.66
N MET A 145 4.42 -9.00 6.18
CA MET A 145 4.60 -10.25 5.45
C MET A 145 4.17 -10.10 3.99
N GLU A 146 4.99 -10.62 3.06
CA GLU A 146 4.65 -10.68 1.64
C GLU A 146 3.44 -11.58 1.37
N VAL A 147 2.51 -11.07 0.56
CA VAL A 147 1.43 -11.88 0.00
C VAL A 147 1.87 -12.36 -1.39
N PRO A 148 1.96 -13.69 -1.63
CA PRO A 148 2.42 -14.21 -2.89
C PRO A 148 1.47 -13.85 -4.04
N VAL A 149 2.03 -13.40 -5.15
CA VAL A 149 1.27 -13.17 -6.39
C VAL A 149 1.06 -14.48 -7.13
N ARG A 150 2.01 -15.42 -7.00
CA ARG A 150 1.96 -16.76 -7.60
C ARG A 150 2.42 -17.79 -6.57
N PRO A 151 1.61 -18.85 -6.30
CA PRO A 151 0.22 -18.97 -6.72
C PRO A 151 -0.67 -17.87 -6.13
N CYS A 152 -1.72 -17.47 -6.85
CA CYS A 152 -2.65 -16.44 -6.36
C CYS A 152 -3.41 -16.98 -5.14
N VAL A 153 -3.44 -16.18 -4.08
CA VAL A 153 -4.11 -16.53 -2.82
C VAL A 153 -5.52 -15.96 -2.70
N PHE A 154 -5.98 -15.27 -3.74
CA PHE A 154 -7.30 -14.64 -3.77
C PHE A 154 -8.25 -15.34 -4.74
N HIS A 155 -9.54 -15.30 -4.42
CA HIS A 155 -10.61 -15.82 -5.26
C HIS A 155 -11.75 -14.77 -5.38
N PRO A 156 -12.14 -14.36 -6.60
CA PRO A 156 -11.48 -14.65 -7.87
C PRO A 156 -10.03 -14.13 -7.91
N ALA A 157 -9.21 -14.71 -8.82
CA ALA A 157 -7.81 -14.35 -8.91
C ALA A 157 -7.61 -12.86 -9.24
N MET A 158 -6.71 -12.20 -8.54
CA MET A 158 -6.31 -10.83 -8.82
C MET A 158 -4.79 -10.67 -8.91
N SER A 159 -4.35 -9.69 -9.71
CA SER A 159 -2.93 -9.42 -9.97
C SER A 159 -2.37 -8.24 -9.15
N VAL A 160 -3.04 -7.89 -8.04
CA VAL A 160 -2.58 -6.80 -7.15
C VAL A 160 -1.50 -7.34 -6.23
N LYS A 161 -0.37 -6.65 -6.18
CA LYS A 161 0.70 -6.94 -5.20
C LYS A 161 0.26 -6.47 -3.82
N CYS A 162 0.23 -7.39 -2.86
CA CYS A 162 -0.23 -7.14 -1.51
C CYS A 162 0.85 -7.50 -0.48
N CYS A 163 0.66 -7.01 0.74
CA CYS A 163 1.35 -7.43 1.95
C CYS A 163 0.31 -7.61 3.07
N PHE A 164 0.66 -8.37 4.09
CA PHE A 164 -0.10 -8.45 5.34
C PHE A 164 0.69 -7.67 6.37
N GLN A 165 0.12 -6.58 6.87
CA GLN A 165 0.77 -5.68 7.83
C GLN A 165 0.11 -5.76 9.19
N ILE A 166 0.93 -5.79 10.23
CA ILE A 166 0.51 -5.76 11.64
C ILE A 166 0.91 -4.39 12.20
N TRP A 167 -0.06 -3.68 12.72
CA TRP A 167 0.09 -2.35 13.32
C TRP A 167 -0.39 -2.38 14.77
N GLU A 168 0.30 -1.67 15.64
CA GLU A 168 0.02 -1.59 17.06
C GLU A 168 -0.13 -0.12 17.49
N ARG A 169 -1.15 0.15 18.29
CA ARG A 169 -1.30 1.46 18.96
C ARG A 169 -0.20 1.66 19.97
N ARG A 170 0.36 2.85 20.00
CA ARG A 170 1.33 3.28 21.02
C ARG A 170 0.91 4.61 21.64
N ALA A 171 1.37 4.85 22.86
CA ALA A 171 1.08 6.09 23.59
C ALA A 171 1.67 7.33 22.90
N GLU A 172 2.85 7.18 22.28
CA GLU A 172 3.49 8.25 21.51
C GLU A 172 3.19 8.08 20.03
N PRO A 173 2.53 9.07 19.38
CA PRO A 173 2.31 9.05 17.95
C PRO A 173 3.62 9.08 17.17
N ARG A 174 3.68 8.36 16.05
CA ARG A 174 4.81 8.45 15.12
C ARG A 174 4.82 9.79 14.39
N ALA A 175 5.99 10.33 14.14
CA ALA A 175 6.13 11.53 13.34
C ALA A 175 5.80 11.23 11.85
N PRO A 176 5.04 12.08 11.17
CA PRO A 176 4.87 11.95 9.72
C PRO A 176 6.20 12.16 9.02
N VAL A 177 6.49 11.32 8.03
CA VAL A 177 7.74 11.43 7.27
C VAL A 177 7.60 12.54 6.24
N ARG A 178 8.48 13.53 6.29
CA ARG A 178 8.54 14.58 5.26
C ARG A 178 8.87 13.95 3.89
N THR A 179 8.12 14.33 2.87
CA THR A 179 8.32 13.90 1.50
C THR A 179 8.69 15.12 0.64
N PRO A 180 9.98 15.46 0.52
CA PRO A 180 10.44 16.61 -0.26
C PRO A 180 10.14 16.38 -1.75
N THR A 181 9.76 17.42 -2.47
CA THR A 181 9.41 17.34 -3.91
C THR A 181 10.44 17.99 -4.82
N SER A 182 11.48 18.61 -4.26
CA SER A 182 12.57 19.30 -4.95
C SER A 182 13.90 19.03 -4.26
N HIS A 183 14.99 19.23 -4.98
CA HIS A 183 16.36 19.12 -4.47
C HIS A 183 17.23 20.25 -5.05
N PRO A 184 18.21 20.82 -4.32
CA PRO A 184 19.06 21.89 -4.84
C PRO A 184 19.98 21.48 -5.99
N HIS A 185 20.27 20.20 -6.16
CA HIS A 185 21.19 19.71 -7.20
C HIS A 185 20.56 19.61 -8.59
N TRP A 186 19.22 19.61 -8.71
CA TRP A 186 18.50 19.53 -9.99
C TRP A 186 17.09 20.08 -9.92
N GLU A 187 16.51 20.33 -11.10
CA GLU A 187 15.09 20.62 -11.29
C GLU A 187 14.37 19.49 -12.03
N PHE A 188 13.15 19.22 -11.61
CA PHE A 188 12.22 18.37 -12.38
C PHE A 188 11.52 19.24 -13.43
N LEU A 189 11.77 18.95 -14.70
CA LEU A 189 11.06 19.64 -15.76
C LEU A 189 9.61 19.16 -15.89
N LYS A 190 8.73 20.06 -16.29
CA LYS A 190 7.38 19.74 -16.75
C LYS A 190 7.46 19.18 -18.16
N TYR A 191 6.45 18.43 -18.54
CA TYR A 191 6.30 17.95 -19.92
C TYR A 191 6.27 19.12 -20.92
N GLY A 192 6.68 18.86 -22.16
CA GLY A 192 6.55 19.80 -23.26
C GLY A 192 5.09 19.97 -23.72
N ALA A 193 4.90 20.71 -24.80
CA ALA A 193 3.58 20.94 -25.39
C ALA A 193 2.86 19.63 -25.74
N LEU A 194 1.55 19.70 -25.89
CA LEU A 194 0.78 18.57 -26.38
C LEU A 194 1.02 18.39 -27.89
N ASP A 195 1.12 17.13 -28.33
CA ASP A 195 1.15 16.78 -29.74
C ASP A 195 -0.26 16.85 -30.38
N ASP A 196 -0.35 16.56 -31.67
CA ASP A 196 -1.62 16.56 -32.42
C ASP A 196 -2.65 15.56 -31.90
N ARG A 197 -2.23 14.61 -31.05
CA ARG A 197 -3.09 13.62 -30.39
C ARG A 197 -3.43 14.01 -28.94
N GLY A 198 -3.06 15.22 -28.51
CA GLY A 198 -3.28 15.70 -27.15
C GLY A 198 -2.40 14.98 -26.10
N GLN A 199 -1.29 14.35 -26.52
CA GLN A 199 -0.36 13.73 -25.58
C GLN A 199 0.83 14.67 -25.30
N PRO A 200 1.34 14.71 -24.05
CA PRO A 200 2.50 15.53 -23.75
C PRO A 200 3.73 15.03 -24.50
N THR A 201 4.57 15.97 -24.93
CA THR A 201 5.88 15.69 -25.51
C THR A 201 6.99 15.73 -24.45
N PRO A 202 8.18 15.17 -24.73
CA PRO A 202 9.35 15.37 -23.90
C PRO A 202 9.69 16.85 -23.76
N PRO A 203 10.12 17.33 -22.57
CA PRO A 203 10.50 18.71 -22.40
C PRO A 203 11.82 19.04 -23.09
N ALA A 204 11.94 20.26 -23.57
CA ALA A 204 13.22 20.80 -23.98
C ALA A 204 14.12 21.12 -22.77
N GLY A 205 15.44 21.00 -22.94
CA GLY A 205 16.42 21.41 -21.93
C GLY A 205 16.59 20.43 -20.76
N ALA A 206 16.17 19.18 -20.90
CA ALA A 206 16.54 18.12 -19.98
C ALA A 206 17.96 17.63 -20.31
N ASP A 207 18.83 17.54 -19.28
CA ASP A 207 20.17 16.97 -19.41
C ASP A 207 20.14 15.44 -19.50
N PHE A 208 19.18 14.84 -18.78
CA PHE A 208 18.91 13.40 -18.79
C PHE A 208 17.51 13.10 -18.28
N ALA A 209 17.11 11.84 -18.42
CA ALA A 209 15.86 11.33 -17.89
C ALA A 209 16.08 10.06 -17.07
N ILE A 210 15.33 9.92 -15.96
CA ILE A 210 15.34 8.75 -15.08
C ILE A 210 14.01 8.03 -15.22
N ARG A 211 14.02 6.73 -15.47
CA ARG A 211 12.80 5.94 -15.63
C ARG A 211 12.03 5.88 -14.31
N ALA A 212 10.79 6.33 -14.37
CA ALA A 212 9.90 6.49 -13.21
C ALA A 212 8.72 5.53 -13.18
N TYR A 213 8.43 4.82 -14.29
CA TYR A 213 7.26 3.96 -14.41
C TYR A 213 7.53 2.76 -15.33
N GLY A 214 7.03 1.57 -14.93
CA GLY A 214 7.16 0.31 -15.67
C GLY A 214 8.35 -0.53 -15.24
N GLY A 215 8.94 -1.28 -16.16
CA GLY A 215 10.18 -2.04 -15.90
C GLY A 215 11.41 -1.14 -15.85
N HIS A 216 12.50 -1.63 -15.26
CA HIS A 216 13.79 -0.94 -15.20
C HIS A 216 13.74 0.47 -14.58
N ILE A 217 13.00 0.62 -13.46
CA ILE A 217 12.99 1.89 -12.71
C ILE A 217 14.43 2.27 -12.35
N GLY A 218 14.76 3.56 -12.48
CA GLY A 218 16.12 4.05 -12.25
C GLY A 218 17.01 4.03 -13.50
N GLU A 219 16.57 3.43 -14.63
CA GLU A 219 17.29 3.53 -15.91
C GLU A 219 17.51 5.00 -16.27
N ILE A 220 18.76 5.38 -16.60
CA ILE A 220 19.12 6.75 -16.98
C ILE A 220 19.34 6.84 -18.49
N ARG A 221 18.76 7.85 -19.11
CA ARG A 221 18.95 8.17 -20.53
C ARG A 221 19.48 9.58 -20.69
N ARG A 222 20.56 9.73 -21.48
CA ARG A 222 21.21 11.02 -21.84
C ARG A 222 20.93 11.45 -23.27
N GLY A 223 20.83 10.49 -24.19
CA GLY A 223 20.64 10.75 -25.62
C GLY A 223 19.25 10.36 -26.10
N SER A 224 18.86 10.91 -27.26
CA SER A 224 17.57 10.60 -27.91
C SER A 224 16.36 10.81 -27.00
N LEU A 225 16.41 11.78 -26.12
CA LEU A 225 15.37 12.05 -25.12
C LEU A 225 14.00 12.32 -25.76
N HIS A 226 13.98 12.87 -26.98
CA HIS A 226 12.78 13.16 -27.76
C HIS A 226 11.98 11.90 -28.15
N THR A 227 12.60 10.73 -28.10
CA THR A 227 11.94 9.45 -28.44
C THR A 227 11.26 8.79 -27.23
N LEU A 228 11.51 9.28 -26.03
CA LEU A 228 11.03 8.68 -24.78
C LEU A 228 9.57 9.03 -24.53
N ARG A 229 8.80 8.06 -23.97
CA ARG A 229 7.41 8.28 -23.56
C ARG A 229 7.36 9.20 -22.33
N PRO A 230 6.86 10.46 -22.45
CA PRO A 230 7.03 11.48 -21.41
C PRO A 230 6.58 11.05 -20.02
N LYS A 231 5.41 10.40 -19.90
CA LYS A 231 4.82 10.00 -18.60
C LYS A 231 5.56 8.87 -17.88
N SER A 232 6.55 8.26 -18.53
CA SER A 232 7.31 7.14 -17.94
C SER A 232 8.64 7.56 -17.33
N TRP A 233 9.00 8.84 -17.41
CA TRP A 233 10.31 9.35 -17.01
C TRP A 233 10.19 10.58 -16.13
N HIS A 234 11.13 10.74 -15.20
CA HIS A 234 11.47 12.01 -14.57
C HIS A 234 12.49 12.73 -15.46
N TRP A 235 12.19 13.95 -15.83
CA TRP A 235 13.00 14.80 -16.69
C TRP A 235 13.80 15.72 -15.82
N ILE A 236 15.14 15.64 -15.92
CA ILE A 236 16.06 16.31 -15.03
C ILE A 236 16.85 17.37 -15.78
N ARG A 237 16.83 18.59 -15.26
CA ARG A 237 17.81 19.64 -15.54
C ARG A 237 18.75 19.69 -14.34
N ALA A 238 20.03 19.43 -14.58
CA ALA A 238 21.05 19.48 -13.55
C ALA A 238 21.38 20.93 -13.18
N ILE A 239 21.54 21.20 -11.88
CA ILE A 239 22.10 22.45 -11.36
C ILE A 239 23.58 22.20 -11.07
N GLU A 240 23.94 21.02 -10.61
CA GLU A 240 25.32 20.54 -10.51
C GLU A 240 25.81 19.98 -11.85
N ASN A 241 27.08 19.49 -11.86
CA ASN A 241 27.62 18.75 -13.01
C ASN A 241 26.75 17.52 -13.32
N PRO A 242 26.16 17.42 -14.54
CA PRO A 242 25.27 16.33 -14.90
C PRO A 242 25.91 14.94 -14.78
N SER A 243 27.21 14.82 -15.02
CA SER A 243 27.92 13.53 -14.93
C SER A 243 28.02 13.04 -13.48
N VAL A 244 28.28 13.94 -12.53
CA VAL A 244 28.29 13.62 -11.10
C VAL A 244 26.90 13.20 -10.61
N LEU A 245 25.87 13.91 -11.05
CA LEU A 245 24.49 13.53 -10.71
C LEU A 245 24.10 12.15 -11.24
N ILE A 246 24.47 11.86 -12.48
CA ILE A 246 24.20 10.56 -13.10
C ILE A 246 24.91 9.43 -12.36
N GLU A 247 26.17 9.62 -11.97
CA GLU A 247 26.91 8.63 -11.15
C GLU A 247 26.20 8.35 -9.83
N ARG A 248 25.79 9.41 -9.10
CA ARG A 248 25.04 9.27 -7.85
C ARG A 248 23.70 8.57 -8.05
N PHE A 249 22.92 8.95 -9.06
CA PHE A 249 21.64 8.29 -9.36
C PHE A 249 21.83 6.82 -9.78
N SER A 250 22.92 6.48 -10.47
CA SER A 250 23.24 5.10 -10.86
C SER A 250 23.58 4.22 -9.67
N SER A 251 23.98 4.80 -8.54
CA SER A 251 24.33 4.11 -7.30
C SER A 251 23.13 3.92 -6.36
N LEU A 252 21.94 4.46 -6.68
CA LEU A 252 20.77 4.35 -5.83
C LEU A 252 20.10 2.97 -5.93
N ASP A 253 19.61 2.47 -4.79
CA ASP A 253 18.74 1.29 -4.74
C ASP A 253 17.27 1.68 -5.01
N PHE A 254 16.76 1.32 -6.16
CA PHE A 254 15.39 1.58 -6.58
C PHE A 254 14.38 0.50 -6.15
N SER A 255 14.72 -0.40 -5.25
CA SER A 255 13.84 -1.52 -4.81
C SER A 255 12.49 -1.02 -4.24
N GLU A 256 12.46 0.13 -3.59
CA GLU A 256 11.22 0.75 -3.09
C GLU A 256 10.18 1.04 -4.20
N ALA A 257 10.61 1.14 -5.47
CA ALA A 257 9.70 1.30 -6.60
C ALA A 257 8.77 0.11 -6.81
N GLU A 258 9.07 -1.04 -6.21
CA GLU A 258 8.22 -2.24 -6.22
C GLU A 258 7.03 -2.15 -5.26
N ASN A 259 7.07 -1.22 -4.32
CA ASN A 259 6.00 -0.98 -3.34
C ASN A 259 4.78 -0.30 -3.99
N THR A 260 4.19 -1.00 -4.93
CA THR A 260 3.02 -0.58 -5.72
C THR A 260 2.01 -1.70 -5.81
N ALA A 261 0.77 -1.35 -6.10
CA ALA A 261 -0.30 -2.33 -6.29
C ALA A 261 -0.15 -3.14 -7.60
N ARG A 262 0.46 -2.58 -8.64
CA ARG A 262 0.59 -3.22 -9.95
C ARG A 262 1.98 -3.02 -10.55
N GLN A 263 2.11 -2.05 -11.47
CA GLN A 263 3.39 -1.75 -12.14
C GLN A 263 4.29 -0.92 -11.22
N ASN A 264 5.58 -1.22 -11.26
CA ASN A 264 6.58 -0.47 -10.50
C ASN A 264 6.55 1.01 -10.87
N SER A 265 6.75 1.86 -9.89
CA SER A 265 6.84 3.30 -10.10
C SER A 265 7.60 3.99 -8.96
N MET A 266 8.25 5.10 -9.29
CA MET A 266 8.94 5.99 -8.35
C MET A 266 8.39 7.40 -8.52
N GLY A 267 7.79 7.97 -7.50
CA GLY A 267 7.31 9.36 -7.50
C GLY A 267 8.47 10.35 -7.34
N ARG A 268 8.25 11.63 -7.70
CA ARG A 268 9.28 12.69 -7.53
C ARG A 268 9.74 12.80 -6.07
N ALA A 269 8.82 12.83 -5.12
CA ALA A 269 9.14 12.92 -3.71
C ALA A 269 9.93 11.70 -3.20
N GLU A 270 9.62 10.52 -3.71
CA GLU A 270 10.34 9.28 -3.37
C GLU A 270 11.77 9.31 -3.92
N LEU A 271 11.95 9.77 -5.17
CA LEU A 271 13.28 9.92 -5.77
C LEU A 271 14.14 10.93 -5.00
N VAL A 272 13.55 12.06 -4.58
CA VAL A 272 14.27 13.05 -3.78
C VAL A 272 14.68 12.48 -2.42
N LEU A 273 13.76 11.79 -1.75
CA LEU A 273 14.04 11.18 -0.46
C LEU A 273 15.14 10.11 -0.56
N LEU A 274 15.05 9.24 -1.58
CA LEU A 274 16.05 8.21 -1.85
C LEU A 274 17.44 8.81 -2.06
N TYR A 275 17.53 9.87 -2.85
CA TYR A 275 18.78 10.58 -3.09
C TYR A 275 19.33 11.27 -1.83
N GLN A 276 18.47 11.90 -1.03
CA GLN A 276 18.90 12.50 0.24
C GLN A 276 19.41 11.46 1.23
N THR A 277 18.74 10.31 1.31
CA THR A 277 19.20 9.19 2.16
C THR A 277 20.59 8.70 1.72
N TYR A 278 20.82 8.56 0.41
CA TYR A 278 22.13 8.19 -0.14
C TYR A 278 23.22 9.20 0.22
N LEU A 279 22.94 10.51 0.18
CA LEU A 279 23.92 11.53 0.55
C LEU A 279 24.24 11.60 2.05
N SER A 280 23.41 10.96 2.89
CA SER A 280 23.58 10.94 4.34
C SER A 280 24.37 9.73 4.84
N LEU A 281 24.70 8.80 3.94
CA LEU A 281 25.55 7.62 4.17
C LEU A 281 27.02 7.93 3.94
#